data_b3f4ad300f90688e9964a401e5cf616e
#
_entry.id   b3f4ad300f90688e9964a401e5cf616e
#
_cell.length_a   1.000
_cell.length_b   1.000
_cell.length_c   1.000
_cell.angle_alpha   90.00
_cell.angle_beta   90.00
_cell.angle_gamma   90.00
#
_symmetry.space_group_name_H-M   'P 1'
#
loop_
_entity.id
_entity.type
_entity.pdbx_description
1 polymer ?
#
loop_
_entity_poly.entity_id
_entity_poly.type
_entity_poly.pdbx_seq_one_letter_code
_entity_poly.pdbx_strand_id
1 'polypeptide(L)'
;MRATLELNEFTELLILYFGGVNVAKFVTAQEAAKLIPDGATVGLAGMGLSGWPEEVACAMRDQFKETGHPCNLNLKQGSAMGDWKERGVTRLGEAGEGLITKWSGAHIGSAFSLNELVRQNKIQCHCLPQGVIINLWREIAAGRPGLMTKIGLGTFVDPRIEGGKMNAATTDELVELVEFGGEEYLFYKSFPVDVALLRGTTADENGNITFEHESVLNEGLSVAMATRNSGGIVIVQVEHVTKRGTMNPKEVKIPGILVDYVVQATDKDPSFLHFAAPF
;
A
#
# COMPACT_ATOMS: atom_id res chain seq x y z
N MET A 1 23.34 -35.97 22.23
CA MET A 1 24.25 -35.20 21.37
C MET A 1 23.88 -35.25 19.87
N ARG A 2 23.56 -36.41 19.26
CA ARG A 2 23.10 -36.47 17.85
C ARG A 2 21.75 -35.75 17.60
N ALA A 3 20.77 -35.93 18.45
CA ALA A 3 19.44 -35.29 18.28
C ALA A 3 19.46 -33.75 18.34
N THR A 4 20.42 -33.18 19.08
CA THR A 4 20.57 -31.69 19.19
C THR A 4 21.28 -31.08 17.97
N LEU A 5 22.15 -31.85 17.31
CA LEU A 5 22.79 -31.43 16.05
C LEU A 5 21.80 -31.46 14.87
N GLU A 6 20.94 -32.48 14.79
CA GLU A 6 19.91 -32.59 13.75
C GLU A 6 18.83 -31.48 13.88
N LEU A 7 18.49 -31.06 15.09
CA LEU A 7 17.58 -29.93 15.33
C LEU A 7 18.20 -28.60 14.89
N ASN A 8 19.50 -28.38 15.08
CA ASN A 8 20.18 -27.19 14.63
C ASN A 8 20.30 -27.14 13.09
N GLU A 9 20.68 -28.25 12.45
CA GLU A 9 20.73 -28.32 10.98
C GLU A 9 19.36 -28.15 10.35
N PHE A 10 18.31 -28.73 10.94
CA PHE A 10 16.93 -28.53 10.48
C PHE A 10 16.45 -27.08 10.68
N THR A 11 16.84 -26.44 11.77
CA THR A 11 16.54 -25.03 12.03
C THR A 11 17.32 -24.12 11.07
N GLU A 12 18.59 -24.41 10.77
CA GLU A 12 19.38 -23.69 9.77
C GLU A 12 18.84 -23.90 8.35
N LEU A 13 18.38 -25.10 8.01
CA LEU A 13 17.71 -25.38 6.73
C LEU A 13 16.37 -24.64 6.62
N LEU A 14 15.59 -24.57 7.69
CA LEU A 14 14.35 -23.77 7.73
C LEU A 14 14.66 -22.27 7.61
N ILE A 15 15.71 -21.77 8.24
CA ILE A 15 16.15 -20.39 8.11
C ILE A 15 16.63 -20.09 6.68
N LEU A 16 17.34 -21.01 6.03
CA LEU A 16 17.79 -20.90 4.62
C LEU A 16 16.62 -21.03 3.62
N TYR A 17 15.67 -21.91 3.88
CA TYR A 17 14.55 -22.16 2.96
C TYR A 17 13.40 -21.16 3.11
N PHE A 18 13.16 -20.63 4.31
CA PHE A 18 12.09 -19.67 4.61
C PHE A 18 12.60 -18.25 4.90
N GLY A 19 13.89 -17.99 4.72
CA GLY A 19 14.46 -16.66 4.90
C GLY A 19 14.47 -16.15 6.34
N GLY A 20 14.52 -17.06 7.34
CA GLY A 20 14.36 -16.72 8.75
C GLY A 20 12.91 -16.42 9.13
N VAL A 21 12.50 -16.61 10.35
CA VAL A 21 11.25 -16.04 10.85
C VAL A 21 11.45 -14.53 10.87
N ASN A 22 10.86 -13.83 9.91
CA ASN A 22 10.92 -12.36 9.86
C ASN A 22 10.15 -11.85 11.09
N VAL A 23 10.88 -11.40 12.11
CA VAL A 23 10.27 -10.72 13.25
C VAL A 23 10.21 -9.25 12.89
N ALA A 24 9.02 -8.68 12.86
CA ALA A 24 8.81 -7.28 12.54
C ALA A 24 9.68 -6.38 13.44
N LYS A 25 10.33 -5.37 12.86
CA LYS A 25 11.13 -4.39 13.59
C LYS A 25 10.26 -3.20 13.94
N PHE A 26 10.34 -2.75 15.19
CA PHE A 26 9.67 -1.54 15.64
C PHE A 26 10.56 -0.34 15.35
N VAL A 27 10.03 0.64 14.62
CA VAL A 27 10.75 1.83 14.18
C VAL A 27 9.89 3.07 14.37
N THR A 28 10.49 4.25 14.38
CA THR A 28 9.79 5.53 14.31
C THR A 28 9.27 5.82 12.89
N ALA A 29 8.31 6.73 12.74
CA ALA A 29 7.84 7.15 11.43
C ALA A 29 8.96 7.75 10.57
N GLN A 30 9.91 8.48 11.19
CA GLN A 30 11.08 9.05 10.52
C GLN A 30 12.05 7.97 10.02
N GLU A 31 12.26 6.92 10.79
CA GLU A 31 13.08 5.77 10.37
C GLU A 31 12.36 5.00 9.25
N ALA A 32 11.04 4.80 9.35
CA ALA A 32 10.24 4.16 8.30
C ALA A 32 10.31 4.93 6.98
N ALA A 33 10.21 6.26 7.00
CA ALA A 33 10.32 7.09 5.81
C ALA A 33 11.67 6.92 5.08
N LYS A 34 12.77 6.71 5.82
CA LYS A 34 14.11 6.47 5.26
C LYS A 34 14.28 5.10 4.59
N LEU A 35 13.38 4.15 4.86
CA LEU A 35 13.41 2.82 4.26
C LEU A 35 12.80 2.79 2.85
N ILE A 36 12.08 3.84 2.46
CA ILE A 36 11.38 3.91 1.18
C ILE A 36 12.36 4.35 0.10
N PRO A 37 12.65 3.51 -0.91
CA PRO A 37 13.58 3.87 -1.97
C PRO A 37 12.97 4.86 -2.97
N ASP A 38 13.84 5.61 -3.63
CA ASP A 38 13.45 6.46 -4.75
C ASP A 38 12.85 5.64 -5.88
N GLY A 39 11.81 6.16 -6.52
CA GLY A 39 11.11 5.48 -7.60
C GLY A 39 10.20 4.33 -7.18
N ALA A 40 10.08 4.06 -5.87
CA ALA A 40 9.30 2.93 -5.38
C ALA A 40 7.84 2.97 -5.80
N THR A 41 7.30 1.81 -6.15
CA THR A 41 5.86 1.57 -6.22
C THR A 41 5.33 1.30 -4.82
N VAL A 42 4.49 2.19 -4.33
CA VAL A 42 3.93 2.16 -2.97
C VAL A 42 2.48 1.70 -3.02
N GLY A 43 2.20 0.54 -2.45
CA GLY A 43 0.86 -0.02 -2.29
C GLY A 43 0.19 0.48 -1.00
N LEU A 44 -1.04 0.95 -1.13
CA LEU A 44 -1.85 1.49 -0.05
C LEU A 44 -3.19 0.76 0.03
N ALA A 45 -3.69 0.54 1.24
CA ALA A 45 -4.96 -0.12 1.50
C ALA A 45 -5.87 0.77 2.34
N GLY A 46 -7.13 0.91 1.91
CA GLY A 46 -8.13 1.67 2.67
C GLY A 46 -9.07 2.51 1.81
N MET A 47 -9.90 3.27 2.53
CA MET A 47 -10.89 4.17 1.92
C MET A 47 -11.10 5.39 2.83
N GLY A 48 -11.13 6.58 2.25
CA GLY A 48 -11.19 7.83 3.00
C GLY A 48 -9.93 7.99 3.86
N LEU A 49 -10.05 7.94 5.17
CA LEU A 49 -8.90 7.94 6.09
C LEU A 49 -8.71 6.59 6.80
N SER A 50 -9.65 5.64 6.65
CA SER A 50 -9.48 4.29 7.19
C SER A 50 -8.35 3.58 6.46
N GLY A 51 -7.43 2.99 7.21
CA GLY A 51 -6.24 2.32 6.67
C GLY A 51 -5.09 3.26 6.29
N TRP A 52 -5.23 4.59 6.43
CA TRP A 52 -4.20 5.55 6.05
C TRP A 52 -3.16 5.77 7.18
N PRO A 53 -1.86 5.51 6.94
CA PRO A 53 -0.80 5.69 7.93
C PRO A 53 -0.33 7.16 7.96
N GLU A 54 -1.08 8.04 8.61
CA GLU A 54 -0.91 9.50 8.56
C GLU A 54 0.46 9.97 9.07
N GLU A 55 0.97 9.40 10.18
CA GLU A 55 2.25 9.83 10.74
C GLU A 55 3.42 9.47 9.83
N VAL A 56 3.40 8.26 9.25
CA VAL A 56 4.42 7.83 8.28
C VAL A 56 4.37 8.71 7.02
N ALA A 57 3.17 9.06 6.55
CA ALA A 57 3.00 9.94 5.40
C ALA A 57 3.53 11.35 5.67
N CYS A 58 3.27 11.91 6.86
CA CYS A 58 3.86 13.17 7.29
C CYS A 58 5.39 13.11 7.33
N ALA A 59 5.95 12.04 7.90
CA ALA A 59 7.40 11.84 7.97
C ALA A 59 8.03 11.74 6.57
N MET A 60 7.38 11.05 5.61
CA MET A 60 7.83 10.98 4.22
C MET A 60 7.85 12.36 3.55
N ARG A 61 6.77 13.13 3.71
CA ARG A 61 6.68 14.50 3.19
C ARG A 61 7.80 15.39 3.75
N ASP A 62 7.99 15.36 5.05
CA ASP A 62 8.95 16.23 5.73
C ASP A 62 10.38 15.84 5.38
N GLN A 63 10.69 14.55 5.33
CA GLN A 63 11.99 14.06 4.88
C GLN A 63 12.28 14.46 3.42
N PHE A 64 11.30 14.32 2.51
CA PHE A 64 11.48 14.79 1.14
C PHE A 64 11.78 16.29 1.08
N LYS A 65 11.06 17.12 1.86
CA LYS A 65 11.32 18.58 1.91
C LYS A 65 12.71 18.92 2.45
N GLU A 66 13.26 18.10 3.33
CA GLU A 66 14.59 18.33 3.92
C GLU A 66 15.73 17.79 3.04
N THR A 67 15.53 16.63 2.41
CA THR A 67 16.61 15.87 1.77
C THR A 67 16.45 15.65 0.29
N GLY A 68 15.25 15.84 -0.26
CA GLY A 68 14.87 15.44 -1.62
C GLY A 68 14.55 13.95 -1.76
N HIS A 69 14.56 13.19 -0.68
CA HIS A 69 14.31 11.74 -0.64
C HIS A 69 13.28 11.37 0.44
N PRO A 70 12.46 10.28 0.23
CA PRO A 70 12.30 9.53 -1.02
C PRO A 70 11.69 10.40 -2.13
N CYS A 71 11.96 10.09 -3.39
CA CYS A 71 11.42 10.85 -4.52
C CYS A 71 10.91 9.93 -5.65
N ASN A 72 10.17 10.50 -6.59
CA ASN A 72 9.65 9.82 -7.78
C ASN A 72 8.75 8.62 -7.48
N LEU A 73 8.00 8.65 -6.39
CA LEU A 73 7.16 7.54 -5.97
C LEU A 73 5.95 7.34 -6.89
N ASN A 74 5.57 6.06 -7.06
CA ASN A 74 4.40 5.62 -7.81
C ASN A 74 3.36 5.05 -6.85
N LEU A 75 2.33 5.82 -6.49
CA LEU A 75 1.30 5.38 -5.56
C LEU A 75 0.23 4.52 -6.23
N LYS A 76 -0.12 3.41 -5.63
CA LYS A 76 -1.18 2.50 -6.04
C LYS A 76 -2.18 2.28 -4.90
N GLN A 77 -3.45 2.57 -5.13
CA GLN A 77 -4.48 2.46 -4.09
C GLN A 77 -5.84 2.08 -4.68
N GLY A 78 -6.64 1.33 -3.93
CA GLY A 78 -7.98 0.91 -4.37
C GLY A 78 -8.97 2.07 -4.42
N SER A 79 -8.92 2.97 -3.46
CA SER A 79 -9.79 4.16 -3.37
C SER A 79 -8.96 5.37 -2.98
N ALA A 80 -9.47 6.57 -3.28
CA ALA A 80 -8.85 7.79 -2.79
C ALA A 80 -8.84 7.83 -1.26
N MET A 81 -7.67 8.12 -0.71
CA MET A 81 -7.45 8.21 0.74
C MET A 81 -7.23 9.67 1.11
N GLY A 82 -8.28 10.33 1.55
CA GLY A 82 -8.27 11.73 1.95
C GLY A 82 -9.60 12.17 2.54
N ASP A 83 -9.61 13.31 3.22
CA ASP A 83 -10.75 13.88 3.94
C ASP A 83 -11.33 15.13 3.25
N TRP A 84 -10.99 15.39 2.00
CA TRP A 84 -11.39 16.59 1.24
C TRP A 84 -10.82 17.89 1.83
N LYS A 85 -9.83 17.82 2.72
CA LYS A 85 -9.20 18.97 3.39
C LYS A 85 -7.69 18.83 3.35
N GLU A 86 -7.10 18.35 4.42
CA GLU A 86 -5.65 18.37 4.63
C GLU A 86 -5.01 17.01 4.91
N ARG A 87 -5.83 15.98 5.29
CA ARG A 87 -5.32 14.65 5.67
C ARG A 87 -5.31 13.68 4.50
N GLY A 88 -4.68 12.53 4.73
CA GLY A 88 -4.58 11.49 3.71
C GLY A 88 -3.50 11.78 2.68
N VAL A 89 -3.70 11.33 1.46
CA VAL A 89 -2.77 11.53 0.34
C VAL A 89 -2.50 13.01 0.05
N THR A 90 -3.38 13.93 0.48
CA THR A 90 -3.17 15.37 0.43
C THR A 90 -1.84 15.76 1.10
N ARG A 91 -1.47 15.13 2.23
CA ARG A 91 -0.18 15.38 2.91
C ARG A 91 1.03 15.15 1.99
N LEU A 92 0.99 14.13 1.16
CA LEU A 92 2.07 13.85 0.23
C LEU A 92 2.10 14.86 -0.93
N GLY A 93 0.94 15.28 -1.43
CA GLY A 93 0.85 16.30 -2.46
C GLY A 93 1.33 17.70 -2.00
N GLU A 94 1.25 18.01 -0.68
CA GLU A 94 1.80 19.25 -0.10
C GLU A 94 3.34 19.35 -0.18
N ALA A 95 4.02 18.26 -0.48
CA ALA A 95 5.45 18.28 -0.77
C ALA A 95 5.78 18.99 -2.10
N GLY A 96 4.80 19.13 -2.96
CA GLY A 96 5.00 19.67 -4.32
C GLY A 96 5.49 18.60 -5.31
N GLU A 97 6.15 19.05 -6.35
CA GLU A 97 6.69 18.18 -7.40
C GLU A 97 7.87 17.36 -6.90
N GLY A 98 7.98 16.11 -7.36
CA GLY A 98 9.15 15.25 -7.16
C GLY A 98 8.94 14.15 -6.11
N LEU A 99 8.13 14.33 -5.07
CA LEU A 99 7.83 13.22 -4.15
C LEU A 99 7.01 12.14 -4.85
N ILE A 100 5.87 12.52 -5.43
CA ILE A 100 4.99 11.63 -6.18
C ILE A 100 5.08 12.01 -7.66
N THR A 101 5.34 11.04 -8.53
CA THR A 101 5.34 11.24 -9.99
C THR A 101 4.26 10.44 -10.70
N LYS A 102 3.73 9.40 -10.05
CA LYS A 102 2.65 8.58 -10.60
C LYS A 102 1.63 8.23 -9.53
N TRP A 103 0.36 8.22 -9.92
CA TRP A 103 -0.73 7.75 -9.09
C TRP A 103 -1.69 6.88 -9.89
N SER A 104 -2.21 5.82 -9.29
CA SER A 104 -3.29 5.01 -9.84
C SER A 104 -4.27 4.62 -8.75
N GLY A 105 -5.55 4.87 -8.99
CA GLY A 105 -6.62 4.60 -8.04
C GLY A 105 -8.00 4.75 -8.67
N ALA A 106 -9.07 4.58 -7.86
CA ALA A 106 -10.42 4.69 -8.38
C ALA A 106 -10.87 6.14 -8.61
N HIS A 107 -10.50 7.04 -7.71
CA HIS A 107 -10.75 8.47 -7.87
C HIS A 107 -9.73 9.24 -7.02
N ILE A 108 -9.40 10.48 -7.44
CA ILE A 108 -8.40 11.34 -6.78
C ILE A 108 -9.05 12.56 -6.08
N GLY A 109 -10.35 12.70 -6.17
CA GLY A 109 -11.05 13.93 -5.75
C GLY A 109 -10.88 14.32 -4.29
N SER A 110 -10.66 13.37 -3.37
CA SER A 110 -10.46 13.65 -1.94
C SER A 110 -9.04 14.10 -1.58
N ALA A 111 -8.08 14.03 -2.53
CA ALA A 111 -6.67 14.38 -2.34
C ALA A 111 -6.35 15.71 -3.03
N PHE A 112 -6.73 16.84 -2.44
CA PHE A 112 -6.70 18.15 -3.11
C PHE A 112 -5.35 18.54 -3.69
N SER A 113 -4.29 18.50 -2.90
CA SER A 113 -2.96 18.92 -3.34
C SER A 113 -2.40 18.01 -4.43
N LEU A 114 -2.64 16.69 -4.33
CA LEU A 114 -2.23 15.76 -5.37
C LEU A 114 -3.05 15.93 -6.66
N ASN A 115 -4.36 16.15 -6.53
CA ASN A 115 -5.24 16.42 -7.67
C ASN A 115 -4.83 17.68 -8.43
N GLU A 116 -4.35 18.71 -7.72
CA GLU A 116 -3.83 19.92 -8.37
C GLU A 116 -2.59 19.62 -9.23
N LEU A 117 -1.66 18.79 -8.75
CA LEU A 117 -0.51 18.33 -9.54
C LEU A 117 -0.95 17.54 -10.80
N VAL A 118 -2.02 16.74 -10.70
CA VAL A 118 -2.61 16.05 -11.86
C VAL A 118 -3.15 17.05 -12.88
N ARG A 119 -3.92 18.04 -12.44
CA ARG A 119 -4.50 19.08 -13.31
C ARG A 119 -3.45 19.93 -14.02
N GLN A 120 -2.32 20.13 -13.37
CA GLN A 120 -1.17 20.84 -13.92
C GLN A 120 -0.26 19.97 -14.81
N ASN A 121 -0.61 18.71 -15.06
CA ASN A 121 0.22 17.74 -15.81
C ASN A 121 1.61 17.49 -15.19
N LYS A 122 1.75 17.60 -13.86
CA LYS A 122 3.02 17.39 -13.14
C LYS A 122 3.26 15.93 -12.76
N ILE A 123 2.20 15.14 -12.68
CA ILE A 123 2.26 13.71 -12.35
C ILE A 123 1.38 12.90 -13.32
N GLN A 124 1.77 11.67 -13.58
CA GLN A 124 0.92 10.70 -14.30
C GLN A 124 -0.22 10.24 -13.40
N CYS A 125 -1.41 10.13 -13.94
CA CYS A 125 -2.59 9.74 -13.18
C CYS A 125 -3.49 8.79 -13.97
N HIS A 126 -3.76 7.60 -13.40
CA HIS A 126 -4.76 6.68 -13.91
C HIS A 126 -5.95 6.57 -12.95
N CYS A 127 -7.15 6.70 -13.49
CA CYS A 127 -8.36 6.36 -12.77
C CYS A 127 -8.88 5.01 -13.28
N LEU A 128 -8.84 3.99 -12.41
CA LEU A 128 -9.24 2.62 -12.72
C LEU A 128 -10.41 2.20 -11.82
N PRO A 129 -11.27 1.26 -12.23
CA PRO A 129 -12.37 0.80 -11.39
C PRO A 129 -11.85 0.24 -10.05
N GLN A 130 -12.42 0.70 -8.93
CA GLN A 130 -11.97 0.31 -7.59
C GLN A 130 -11.92 -1.20 -7.40
N GLY A 131 -12.99 -1.90 -7.77
CA GLY A 131 -13.06 -3.35 -7.66
C GLY A 131 -12.00 -4.08 -8.50
N VAL A 132 -11.57 -3.50 -9.62
CA VAL A 132 -10.47 -4.03 -10.42
C VAL A 132 -9.15 -3.93 -9.65
N ILE A 133 -8.82 -2.78 -9.08
CA ILE A 133 -7.56 -2.59 -8.33
C ILE A 133 -7.53 -3.51 -7.10
N ILE A 134 -8.64 -3.61 -6.37
CA ILE A 134 -8.73 -4.47 -5.18
C ILE A 134 -8.52 -5.95 -5.56
N ASN A 135 -9.06 -6.39 -6.69
CA ASN A 135 -8.79 -7.76 -7.16
C ASN A 135 -7.38 -7.91 -7.72
N LEU A 136 -6.82 -6.87 -8.35
CA LEU A 136 -5.47 -6.90 -8.88
C LEU A 136 -4.41 -7.15 -7.80
N TRP A 137 -4.59 -6.65 -6.57
CA TRP A 137 -3.74 -7.01 -5.43
C TRP A 137 -3.66 -8.52 -5.21
N ARG A 138 -4.77 -9.24 -5.37
CA ARG A 138 -4.80 -10.70 -5.23
C ARG A 138 -4.11 -11.41 -6.39
N GLU A 139 -4.22 -10.86 -7.60
CA GLU A 139 -3.51 -11.38 -8.77
C GLU A 139 -1.99 -11.23 -8.60
N ILE A 140 -1.53 -10.05 -8.14
CA ILE A 140 -0.12 -9.81 -7.83
C ILE A 140 0.36 -10.73 -6.69
N ALA A 141 -0.42 -10.86 -5.62
CA ALA A 141 -0.14 -11.76 -4.50
C ALA A 141 -0.05 -13.24 -4.95
N ALA A 142 -0.76 -13.62 -6.00
CA ALA A 142 -0.72 -14.96 -6.60
C ALA A 142 0.35 -15.13 -7.69
N GLY A 143 1.16 -14.09 -7.96
CA GLY A 143 2.18 -14.10 -9.02
C GLY A 143 1.58 -14.13 -10.43
N ARG A 144 0.35 -13.67 -10.62
CA ARG A 144 -0.32 -13.68 -11.91
C ARG A 144 -0.02 -12.41 -12.70
N PRO A 145 -0.04 -12.46 -14.05
CA PRO A 145 0.37 -11.34 -14.90
C PRO A 145 -0.62 -10.16 -14.88
N GLY A 146 -1.85 -10.36 -14.41
CA GLY A 146 -2.89 -9.34 -14.37
C GLY A 146 -4.28 -9.91 -14.15
N LEU A 147 -5.27 -9.01 -14.18
CA LEU A 147 -6.68 -9.33 -14.06
C LEU A 147 -7.38 -9.16 -15.40
N MET A 148 -8.01 -10.24 -15.90
CA MET A 148 -8.86 -10.20 -17.09
C MET A 148 -10.33 -10.07 -16.68
N THR A 149 -11.05 -9.08 -17.23
CA THR A 149 -12.44 -8.81 -16.88
C THR A 149 -13.14 -7.98 -17.97
N LYS A 150 -14.47 -8.02 -18.02
CA LYS A 150 -15.27 -7.13 -18.88
C LYS A 150 -15.54 -5.76 -18.25
N ILE A 151 -15.18 -5.56 -16.96
CA ILE A 151 -15.39 -4.29 -16.26
C ILE A 151 -14.52 -3.20 -16.92
N GLY A 152 -15.17 -2.14 -17.37
CA GLY A 152 -14.51 -1.00 -18.03
C GLY A 152 -14.66 -0.99 -19.55
N LEU A 153 -15.10 -2.07 -20.21
CA LEU A 153 -15.35 -2.08 -21.65
C LEU A 153 -16.33 -0.97 -22.05
N GLY A 154 -15.98 -0.22 -23.10
CA GLY A 154 -16.78 0.91 -23.62
C GLY A 154 -16.84 2.12 -22.72
N THR A 155 -16.05 2.19 -21.65
CA THR A 155 -15.91 3.35 -20.78
C THR A 155 -14.57 4.06 -21.04
N PHE A 156 -14.31 5.18 -20.36
CA PHE A 156 -13.02 5.90 -20.48
C PHE A 156 -11.79 5.04 -20.09
N VAL A 157 -11.97 3.94 -19.37
CA VAL A 157 -10.90 3.00 -19.03
C VAL A 157 -10.53 2.09 -20.19
N ASP A 158 -11.45 1.90 -21.17
CA ASP A 158 -11.19 1.13 -22.38
C ASP A 158 -10.04 1.77 -23.18
N PRO A 159 -8.96 1.03 -23.51
CA PRO A 159 -7.81 1.59 -24.22
C PRO A 159 -8.14 2.16 -25.61
N ARG A 160 -9.27 1.79 -26.19
CA ARG A 160 -9.78 2.40 -27.44
C ARG A 160 -10.33 3.81 -27.24
N ILE A 161 -10.55 4.23 -26.00
CA ILE A 161 -11.06 5.55 -25.63
C ILE A 161 -9.92 6.35 -24.97
N GLU A 162 -9.65 6.13 -23.67
CA GLU A 162 -8.61 6.86 -22.92
C GLU A 162 -7.67 5.93 -22.12
N GLY A 163 -8.02 4.65 -21.93
CA GLY A 163 -7.20 3.70 -21.15
C GLY A 163 -7.09 4.06 -19.66
N GLY A 164 -8.05 4.83 -19.12
CA GLY A 164 -8.05 5.31 -17.74
C GLY A 164 -7.10 6.48 -17.47
N LYS A 165 -6.49 7.08 -18.49
CA LYS A 165 -5.57 8.21 -18.37
C LYS A 165 -6.32 9.49 -18.03
N MET A 166 -5.88 10.21 -17.00
CA MET A 166 -6.57 11.39 -16.49
C MET A 166 -6.02 12.72 -17.01
N ASN A 167 -4.83 12.69 -17.62
CA ASN A 167 -4.18 13.90 -18.13
C ASN A 167 -3.16 13.57 -19.25
N ALA A 168 -2.68 14.61 -19.94
CA ALA A 168 -1.73 14.46 -21.05
C ALA A 168 -0.33 13.97 -20.63
N ALA A 169 0.05 14.13 -19.35
CA ALA A 169 1.31 13.61 -18.83
C ALA A 169 1.30 12.08 -18.66
N THR A 170 0.12 11.46 -18.67
CA THR A 170 -0.03 10.02 -18.44
C THR A 170 0.27 9.24 -19.72
N THR A 171 1.40 8.57 -19.75
CA THR A 171 1.88 7.82 -20.92
C THR A 171 1.90 6.31 -20.72
N ASP A 172 1.90 5.83 -19.47
CA ASP A 172 1.92 4.40 -19.17
C ASP A 172 0.64 3.70 -19.68
N GLU A 173 0.78 2.46 -20.19
CA GLU A 173 -0.33 1.62 -20.64
C GLU A 173 -0.59 0.51 -19.61
N LEU A 174 -1.58 0.73 -18.73
CA LEU A 174 -1.93 -0.21 -17.66
C LEU A 174 -3.04 -1.19 -18.05
N VAL A 175 -3.77 -0.92 -19.14
CA VAL A 175 -4.93 -1.70 -19.59
C VAL A 175 -4.74 -2.06 -21.03
N GLU A 176 -5.02 -3.32 -21.39
CA GLU A 176 -5.03 -3.81 -22.76
C GLU A 176 -6.40 -4.40 -23.11
N LEU A 177 -6.80 -4.26 -24.38
CA LEU A 177 -7.93 -5.00 -24.92
C LEU A 177 -7.43 -6.37 -25.39
N VAL A 178 -8.06 -7.44 -24.94
CA VAL A 178 -7.73 -8.81 -25.33
C VAL A 178 -8.97 -9.56 -25.77
N GLU A 179 -8.85 -10.44 -26.76
CA GLU A 179 -9.89 -11.36 -27.16
C GLU A 179 -9.59 -12.75 -26.56
N PHE A 180 -10.57 -13.33 -25.90
CA PHE A 180 -10.48 -14.67 -25.35
C PHE A 180 -11.79 -15.40 -25.51
N GLY A 181 -11.76 -16.58 -26.15
CA GLY A 181 -12.97 -17.39 -26.38
C GLY A 181 -14.01 -16.74 -27.30
N GLY A 182 -13.60 -15.82 -28.19
CA GLY A 182 -14.50 -15.07 -29.08
C GLY A 182 -15.20 -13.87 -28.40
N GLU A 183 -14.77 -13.48 -27.23
CA GLU A 183 -15.28 -12.33 -26.49
C GLU A 183 -14.17 -11.35 -26.14
N GLU A 184 -14.51 -10.05 -26.08
CA GLU A 184 -13.59 -8.99 -25.67
C GLU A 184 -13.52 -8.87 -24.15
N TYR A 185 -12.31 -8.64 -23.66
CA TYR A 185 -12.00 -8.37 -22.25
C TYR A 185 -10.98 -7.22 -22.13
N LEU A 186 -10.98 -6.55 -21.00
CA LEU A 186 -9.87 -5.72 -20.58
C LEU A 186 -8.92 -6.53 -19.70
N PHE A 187 -7.63 -6.43 -20.00
CA PHE A 187 -6.55 -7.02 -19.21
C PHE A 187 -5.82 -5.92 -18.47
N TYR A 188 -5.98 -5.88 -17.15
CA TYR A 188 -5.30 -4.96 -16.25
C TYR A 188 -3.99 -5.59 -15.79
N LYS A 189 -2.88 -4.98 -16.14
CA LYS A 189 -1.53 -5.51 -15.89
C LYS A 189 -1.18 -5.50 -14.42
N SER A 190 -0.58 -6.58 -13.92
CA SER A 190 0.11 -6.60 -12.64
C SER A 190 1.35 -5.71 -12.68
N PHE A 191 1.78 -5.25 -11.51
CA PHE A 191 2.98 -4.43 -11.33
C PHE A 191 3.71 -4.87 -10.06
N PRO A 192 5.04 -4.72 -9.98
CA PRO A 192 5.77 -4.97 -8.74
C PRO A 192 5.40 -3.93 -7.69
N VAL A 193 5.44 -4.33 -6.41
CA VAL A 193 5.17 -3.46 -5.27
C VAL A 193 6.39 -3.46 -4.36
N ASP A 194 7.08 -2.33 -4.27
CA ASP A 194 8.31 -2.22 -3.51
C ASP A 194 8.06 -1.97 -2.02
N VAL A 195 7.00 -1.23 -1.71
CA VAL A 195 6.64 -0.89 -0.34
C VAL A 195 5.13 -0.97 -0.16
N ALA A 196 4.66 -1.67 0.88
CA ALA A 196 3.32 -1.49 1.41
C ALA A 196 3.35 -0.50 2.57
N LEU A 197 2.51 0.53 2.51
CA LEU A 197 2.24 1.41 3.65
C LEU A 197 0.82 1.16 4.12
N LEU A 198 0.70 0.54 5.29
CA LEU A 198 -0.56 0.07 5.83
C LEU A 198 -0.82 0.66 7.21
N ARG A 199 -2.06 0.59 7.64
CA ARG A 199 -2.46 0.92 9.00
C ARG A 199 -3.34 -0.18 9.57
N GLY A 200 -3.14 -0.45 10.86
CA GLY A 200 -4.00 -1.28 11.71
C GLY A 200 -4.16 -0.64 13.09
N THR A 201 -4.82 -1.32 14.01
CA THR A 201 -5.05 -0.81 15.36
C THR A 201 -3.98 -1.26 16.33
N THR A 202 -3.77 -2.56 16.47
CA THR A 202 -2.82 -3.13 17.43
C THR A 202 -1.84 -4.06 16.74
N ALA A 203 -0.55 -3.94 17.09
CA ALA A 203 0.48 -4.93 16.75
C ALA A 203 0.90 -5.72 17.99
N ASP A 204 1.19 -7.01 17.85
CA ASP A 204 1.96 -7.71 18.87
C ASP A 204 3.48 -7.65 18.56
N GLU A 205 4.31 -8.11 19.50
CA GLU A 205 5.78 -8.13 19.35
C GLU A 205 6.27 -8.98 18.17
N ASN A 206 5.43 -9.83 17.58
CA ASN A 206 5.73 -10.61 16.37
C ASN A 206 5.27 -9.90 15.09
N GLY A 207 4.64 -8.72 15.19
CA GLY A 207 4.12 -7.98 14.05
C GLY A 207 2.75 -8.47 13.54
N ASN A 208 2.02 -9.28 14.31
CA ASN A 208 0.63 -9.61 14.00
C ASN A 208 -0.24 -8.37 14.19
N ILE A 209 -1.10 -8.05 13.20
CA ILE A 209 -1.88 -6.80 13.19
C ILE A 209 -3.37 -7.09 13.28
N THR A 210 -4.07 -6.34 14.13
CA THR A 210 -5.53 -6.32 14.23
C THR A 210 -6.10 -4.98 13.77
N PHE A 211 -7.43 -4.92 13.51
CA PHE A 211 -8.10 -3.76 12.90
C PHE A 211 -9.34 -3.32 13.69
N GLU A 212 -9.36 -3.50 14.99
CA GLU A 212 -10.54 -3.30 15.85
C GLU A 212 -11.06 -1.85 15.87
N HIS A 213 -10.20 -0.85 15.64
CA HIS A 213 -10.59 0.57 15.54
C HIS A 213 -10.65 1.08 14.09
N GLU A 214 -10.27 0.27 13.11
CA GLU A 214 -10.46 0.65 11.71
C GLU A 214 -11.92 0.50 11.31
N SER A 215 -12.50 1.52 10.68
CA SER A 215 -13.93 1.55 10.34
C SER A 215 -14.33 0.51 9.29
N VAL A 216 -13.38 0.02 8.51
CA VAL A 216 -13.58 -1.01 7.50
C VAL A 216 -12.44 -2.02 7.50
N LEU A 217 -12.78 -3.29 7.23
CA LEU A 217 -11.78 -4.29 6.88
C LEU A 217 -11.39 -4.05 5.42
N ASN A 218 -10.22 -3.44 5.24
CA ASN A 218 -9.68 -3.09 3.93
C ASN A 218 -8.85 -4.24 3.31
N GLU A 219 -8.26 -3.97 2.15
CA GLU A 219 -7.43 -4.91 1.39
C GLU A 219 -6.00 -5.10 1.93
N GLY A 220 -5.68 -4.64 3.13
CA GLY A 220 -4.33 -4.63 3.71
C GLY A 220 -3.60 -5.96 3.63
N LEU A 221 -4.29 -7.08 3.89
CA LEU A 221 -3.71 -8.42 3.73
C LEU A 221 -3.26 -8.68 2.28
N SER A 222 -4.11 -8.35 1.30
CA SER A 222 -3.79 -8.59 -0.11
C SER A 222 -2.64 -7.71 -0.59
N VAL A 223 -2.57 -6.45 -0.12
CA VAL A 223 -1.45 -5.54 -0.42
C VAL A 223 -0.15 -6.04 0.22
N ALA A 224 -0.19 -6.48 1.49
CA ALA A 224 0.98 -7.06 2.16
C ALA A 224 1.50 -8.31 1.41
N MET A 225 0.60 -9.22 1.01
CA MET A 225 0.96 -10.41 0.23
C MET A 225 1.54 -10.05 -1.14
N ALA A 226 0.94 -9.09 -1.86
CA ALA A 226 1.42 -8.61 -3.15
C ALA A 226 2.83 -8.02 -3.03
N THR A 227 3.08 -7.22 -1.99
CA THR A 227 4.38 -6.62 -1.71
C THR A 227 5.44 -7.68 -1.39
N ARG A 228 5.12 -8.64 -0.53
CA ARG A 228 6.05 -9.76 -0.23
C ARG A 228 6.38 -10.59 -1.46
N ASN A 229 5.40 -10.90 -2.29
CA ASN A 229 5.64 -11.63 -3.55
C ASN A 229 6.43 -10.83 -4.59
N SER A 230 6.41 -9.50 -4.50
CA SER A 230 7.24 -8.62 -5.32
C SER A 230 8.67 -8.44 -4.77
N GLY A 231 8.99 -9.00 -3.59
CA GLY A 231 10.28 -8.81 -2.91
C GLY A 231 10.39 -7.49 -2.15
N GLY A 232 9.28 -6.78 -1.97
CA GLY A 232 9.21 -5.50 -1.27
C GLY A 232 9.08 -5.62 0.25
N ILE A 233 9.00 -4.47 0.93
CA ILE A 233 8.87 -4.34 2.39
C ILE A 233 7.47 -3.89 2.79
N VAL A 234 6.99 -4.40 3.93
CA VAL A 234 5.69 -4.07 4.49
C VAL A 234 5.87 -3.28 5.78
N ILE A 235 5.40 -2.04 5.78
CA ILE A 235 5.41 -1.10 6.90
C ILE A 235 3.99 -0.89 7.37
N VAL A 236 3.72 -1.10 8.66
CA VAL A 236 2.38 -0.94 9.24
C VAL A 236 2.43 0.04 10.40
N GLN A 237 1.66 1.12 10.31
CA GLN A 237 1.42 2.03 11.43
C GLN A 237 0.29 1.47 12.30
N VAL A 238 0.44 1.51 13.63
CA VAL A 238 -0.56 1.05 14.61
C VAL A 238 -0.72 2.04 15.76
N GLU A 239 -1.87 2.00 16.44
CA GLU A 239 -2.09 2.80 17.66
C GLU A 239 -1.40 2.15 18.87
N HIS A 240 -1.51 0.83 18.98
CA HIS A 240 -1.11 0.10 20.18
C HIS A 240 -0.13 -1.03 19.87
N VAL A 241 0.72 -1.30 20.85
CA VAL A 241 1.59 -2.47 20.85
C VAL A 241 1.29 -3.32 22.06
N THR A 242 1.18 -4.64 21.87
CA THR A 242 0.91 -5.61 22.93
C THR A 242 1.92 -6.76 22.91
N LYS A 243 1.93 -7.54 23.99
CA LYS A 243 2.81 -8.71 24.10
C LYS A 243 2.37 -9.81 23.14
N ARG A 244 3.35 -10.57 22.63
CA ARG A 244 3.08 -11.75 21.80
C ARG A 244 2.16 -12.74 22.50
N GLY A 245 1.26 -13.37 21.76
CA GLY A 245 0.36 -14.40 22.26
C GLY A 245 -0.83 -13.88 23.08
N THR A 246 -1.02 -12.55 23.18
CA THR A 246 -2.18 -11.96 23.87
C THR A 246 -3.36 -11.66 22.94
N MET A 247 -3.12 -11.63 21.63
CA MET A 247 -4.18 -11.40 20.63
C MET A 247 -4.97 -12.68 20.37
N ASN A 248 -6.27 -12.54 20.10
CA ASN A 248 -7.06 -13.63 19.55
C ASN A 248 -6.59 -13.88 18.09
N PRO A 249 -6.12 -15.09 17.74
CA PRO A 249 -5.64 -15.38 16.39
C PRO A 249 -6.66 -15.11 15.27
N LYS A 250 -7.97 -15.19 15.56
CA LYS A 250 -9.04 -14.92 14.60
C LYS A 250 -9.20 -13.43 14.29
N GLU A 251 -8.72 -12.56 15.18
CA GLU A 251 -8.75 -11.11 15.00
C GLU A 251 -7.52 -10.58 14.25
N VAL A 252 -6.47 -11.39 14.12
CA VAL A 252 -5.30 -11.02 13.31
C VAL A 252 -5.71 -10.94 11.84
N LYS A 253 -5.56 -9.75 11.24
CA LYS A 253 -5.90 -9.48 9.84
C LYS A 253 -4.68 -9.47 8.93
N ILE A 254 -3.51 -9.07 9.44
CA ILE A 254 -2.24 -9.20 8.74
C ILE A 254 -1.30 -10.01 9.64
N PRO A 255 -0.95 -11.25 9.26
CA PRO A 255 0.02 -12.06 10.00
C PRO A 255 1.42 -11.44 10.02
N GLY A 256 2.11 -11.50 11.15
CA GLY A 256 3.43 -10.90 11.35
C GLY A 256 4.51 -11.38 10.37
N ILE A 257 4.38 -12.60 9.84
CA ILE A 257 5.29 -13.11 8.79
C ILE A 257 5.31 -12.25 7.52
N LEU A 258 4.27 -11.46 7.29
CA LEU A 258 4.17 -10.54 6.16
C LEU A 258 4.70 -9.14 6.48
N VAL A 259 4.92 -8.80 7.77
CA VAL A 259 5.25 -7.45 8.24
C VAL A 259 6.74 -7.34 8.51
N ASP A 260 7.40 -6.36 7.91
CA ASP A 260 8.82 -6.09 8.12
C ASP A 260 9.03 -5.02 9.20
N TYR A 261 8.18 -3.99 9.21
CA TYR A 261 8.31 -2.86 10.13
C TYR A 261 6.97 -2.46 10.73
N VAL A 262 6.97 -2.16 12.00
CA VAL A 262 5.84 -1.61 12.74
C VAL A 262 6.21 -0.22 13.26
N VAL A 263 5.34 0.74 13.01
CA VAL A 263 5.42 2.10 13.54
C VAL A 263 4.30 2.27 14.56
N GLN A 264 4.63 2.42 15.82
CA GLN A 264 3.63 2.83 16.81
C GLN A 264 3.41 4.34 16.67
N ALA A 265 2.17 4.72 16.37
CA ALA A 265 1.80 6.12 16.24
C ALA A 265 2.01 6.88 17.55
N THR A 266 2.42 8.13 17.43
CA THR A 266 2.57 9.03 18.58
C THR A 266 1.28 9.82 18.82
N ASP A 267 1.13 10.41 20.00
CA ASP A 267 0.04 11.28 20.40
C ASP A 267 0.25 12.76 19.99
N LYS A 268 1.25 13.03 19.17
CA LYS A 268 1.59 14.40 18.72
C LYS A 268 0.45 15.05 17.94
N ASP A 269 -0.27 14.26 17.17
CA ASP A 269 -1.47 14.68 16.44
C ASP A 269 -2.55 13.60 16.59
N PRO A 270 -3.78 13.95 17.01
CA PRO A 270 -4.87 12.98 17.12
C PRO A 270 -5.14 12.18 15.84
N SER A 271 -4.85 12.74 14.66
CA SER A 271 -5.00 12.04 13.38
C SER A 271 -4.03 10.86 13.20
N PHE A 272 -2.96 10.79 13.99
CA PHE A 272 -2.01 9.69 13.95
C PHE A 272 -2.55 8.44 14.64
N LEU A 273 -3.36 8.61 15.70
CA LEU A 273 -3.83 7.51 16.52
C LEU A 273 -4.97 6.72 15.87
N HIS A 274 -5.97 7.38 15.35
CA HIS A 274 -7.13 6.70 14.78
C HIS A 274 -7.81 7.49 13.67
N PHE A 275 -8.67 6.83 12.94
CA PHE A 275 -9.62 7.45 12.03
C PHE A 275 -10.55 8.35 12.84
N ALA A 276 -10.25 9.65 12.89
CA ALA A 276 -10.96 10.59 13.72
C ALA A 276 -12.31 11.00 13.10
N ALA A 277 -13.22 10.08 12.98
CA ALA A 277 -14.64 10.38 12.92
C ALA A 277 -15.34 9.48 13.94
N PRO A 278 -15.74 9.97 15.10
CA PRO A 278 -16.73 9.26 15.87
C PRO A 278 -17.99 9.21 14.98
N PHE A 279 -18.40 8.00 14.62
CA PHE A 279 -19.76 7.80 14.13
C PHE A 279 -20.73 7.96 15.28
#